data_c3fbb42ac88b995ebf35f810d2591499
#
_entry.id   c3fbb42ac88b995ebf35f810d2591499
#
_cell.length_a   1.000
_cell.length_b   1.000
_cell.length_c   1.000
_cell.angle_alpha   90.00
_cell.angle_beta   90.00
_cell.angle_gamma   90.00
#
_symmetry.space_group_name_H-M   'P 1'
#
loop_
_entity.id
_entity.type
_entity.pdbx_description
1 polymer ?
#
loop_
_entity_poly.entity_id
_entity_poly.type
_entity_poly.pdbx_seq_one_letter_code
_entity_poly.pdbx_strand_id
1 'polypeptide(L)'
;MAALDGSALSLSDFTGPLLVVNVASKCGLTPQYTGLEELAKTYGERGLTVVGVPCNQFMGQEPGSAEEIATFCSTNYGVTFPLLEKTDVNGDGRHPLYAELTKLADAEGEAGDIQWNFEKFLVGADGEPVARFRPRTEPTAPEVVAAIEAAL
;
A
#
# COMPACT_ATOMS: atom_id res chain seq x y z
N MET A 1 7.55 -13.25 2.41
CA MET A 1 7.76 -12.18 1.42
C MET A 1 9.05 -11.44 1.73
N ALA A 2 9.51 -10.62 0.82
CA ALA A 2 10.75 -9.86 1.01
C ALA A 2 10.47 -8.36 1.07
N ALA A 3 11.20 -7.65 1.93
CA ALA A 3 11.25 -6.21 1.94
C ALA A 3 12.03 -5.71 0.72
N LEU A 4 11.95 -4.42 0.44
CA LEU A 4 12.60 -3.81 -0.72
C LEU A 4 14.12 -4.04 -0.71
N ASP A 5 14.75 -4.09 0.46
CA ASP A 5 16.18 -4.34 0.64
C ASP A 5 16.55 -5.83 0.55
N GLY A 6 15.61 -6.72 0.30
CA GLY A 6 15.79 -8.16 0.18
C GLY A 6 15.71 -8.93 1.49
N SER A 7 15.56 -8.24 2.63
CA SER A 7 15.42 -8.93 3.92
C SER A 7 14.08 -9.63 4.02
N ALA A 8 13.99 -10.68 4.85
CA ALA A 8 12.74 -11.39 5.08
C ALA A 8 11.77 -10.50 5.89
N LEU A 9 10.51 -10.49 5.46
CA LEU A 9 9.45 -9.72 6.11
C LEU A 9 8.16 -10.54 6.12
N SER A 10 7.47 -10.55 7.25
CA SER A 10 6.13 -11.12 7.34
C SER A 10 5.16 -10.05 7.81
N LEU A 11 3.97 -9.98 7.19
CA LEU A 11 2.95 -9.03 7.64
C LEU A 11 2.44 -9.37 9.05
N SER A 12 2.59 -10.62 9.48
CA SER A 12 2.26 -11.02 10.84
C SER A 12 3.22 -10.46 11.90
N ASP A 13 4.35 -9.89 11.46
CA ASP A 13 5.26 -9.19 12.37
C ASP A 13 4.66 -7.87 12.88
N PHE A 14 3.64 -7.36 12.21
CA PHE A 14 2.94 -6.14 12.60
C PHE A 14 1.66 -6.53 13.36
N THR A 15 1.46 -5.95 14.53
CA THR A 15 0.39 -6.38 15.44
C THR A 15 -0.92 -5.63 15.27
N GLY A 16 -0.91 -4.47 14.63
CA GLY A 16 -2.09 -3.65 14.40
C GLY A 16 -2.62 -3.75 12.97
N PRO A 17 -3.56 -2.88 12.61
CA PRO A 17 -4.07 -2.84 11.24
C PRO A 17 -3.01 -2.39 10.26
N LEU A 18 -3.17 -2.80 8.99
CA LEU A 18 -2.27 -2.44 7.90
C LEU A 18 -3.03 -1.65 6.82
N LEU A 19 -2.38 -0.63 6.28
CA LEU A 19 -2.84 0.01 5.05
C LEU A 19 -1.86 -0.38 3.95
N VAL A 20 -2.30 -1.25 3.05
CA VAL A 20 -1.47 -1.80 1.97
C VAL A 20 -1.75 -1.02 0.70
N VAL A 21 -0.70 -0.48 0.07
CA VAL A 21 -0.82 0.39 -1.10
C VAL A 21 0.19 -0.03 -2.15
N ASN A 22 -0.25 -0.28 -3.37
CA ASN A 22 0.66 -0.48 -4.49
C ASN A 22 1.14 0.88 -4.98
N VAL A 23 2.46 1.05 -5.08
CA VAL A 23 3.08 2.35 -5.27
C VAL A 23 3.93 2.41 -6.53
N ALA A 24 4.17 3.63 -7.02
CA ALA A 24 5.02 3.90 -8.17
C ALA A 24 5.68 5.27 -8.05
N SER A 25 6.88 5.39 -8.66
CA SER A 25 7.69 6.61 -8.57
C SER A 25 7.39 7.62 -9.68
N LYS A 26 6.74 7.19 -10.78
CA LYS A 26 6.55 8.02 -11.98
C LYS A 26 5.09 8.15 -12.40
N CYS A 27 4.20 8.16 -11.43
CA CYS A 27 2.75 8.28 -11.64
C CYS A 27 2.27 9.69 -11.32
N GLY A 28 1.20 10.14 -11.95
CA GLY A 28 0.54 11.39 -11.57
C GLY A 28 0.01 11.39 -10.14
N LEU A 29 -0.23 10.20 -9.56
CA LEU A 29 -0.67 10.05 -8.19
C LEU A 29 0.48 9.89 -7.18
N THR A 30 1.73 9.88 -7.64
CA THR A 30 2.90 9.72 -6.77
C THR A 30 2.93 10.72 -5.59
N PRO A 31 2.45 11.97 -5.74
CA PRO A 31 2.34 12.87 -4.58
C PRO A 31 1.51 12.35 -3.41
N GLN A 32 0.70 11.31 -3.60
CA GLN A 32 -0.01 10.66 -2.49
C GLN A 32 0.93 10.05 -1.44
N TYR A 33 2.21 9.84 -1.76
CA TYR A 33 3.20 9.44 -0.76
C TYR A 33 3.21 10.38 0.45
N THR A 34 2.99 11.68 0.22
CA THR A 34 2.93 12.67 1.32
C THR A 34 1.82 12.32 2.31
N GLY A 35 0.63 12.02 1.82
CA GLY A 35 -0.50 11.64 2.68
C GLY A 35 -0.29 10.29 3.35
N LEU A 36 0.34 9.33 2.66
CA LEU A 36 0.65 8.02 3.24
C LEU A 36 1.64 8.17 4.40
N GLU A 37 2.68 8.97 4.23
CA GLU A 37 3.65 9.20 5.29
C GLU A 37 3.02 9.96 6.47
N GLU A 38 2.11 10.88 6.19
CA GLU A 38 1.34 11.57 7.21
C GLU A 38 0.51 10.60 8.06
N LEU A 39 -0.16 9.64 7.42
CA LEU A 39 -0.90 8.59 8.13
C LEU A 39 0.04 7.72 8.97
N ALA A 40 1.20 7.36 8.42
CA ALA A 40 2.19 6.56 9.14
C ALA A 40 2.66 7.27 10.41
N LYS A 41 2.88 8.58 10.36
CA LYS A 41 3.30 9.36 11.51
C LYS A 41 2.18 9.56 12.52
N THR A 42 0.98 9.87 12.04
CA THR A 42 -0.17 10.17 12.89
C THR A 42 -0.67 8.94 13.63
N TYR A 43 -0.75 7.80 12.94
CA TYR A 43 -1.38 6.59 13.48
C TYR A 43 -0.39 5.48 13.82
N GLY A 44 0.88 5.63 13.48
CA GLY A 44 1.89 4.59 13.75
C GLY A 44 1.99 4.22 15.22
N GLU A 45 1.99 5.21 16.11
CA GLU A 45 2.04 4.98 17.56
C GLU A 45 0.76 4.32 18.08
N ARG A 46 -0.34 4.44 17.35
CA ARG A 46 -1.62 3.83 17.69
C ARG A 46 -1.80 2.43 17.09
N GLY A 47 -0.80 1.94 16.37
CA GLY A 47 -0.75 0.58 15.87
C GLY A 47 -0.89 0.41 14.36
N LEU A 48 -1.17 1.45 13.58
CA LEU A 48 -1.26 1.35 12.13
C LEU A 48 0.13 1.20 11.51
N THR A 49 0.27 0.27 10.56
CA THR A 49 1.43 0.22 9.68
C THR A 49 0.97 0.45 8.25
N VAL A 50 1.57 1.42 7.57
CA VAL A 50 1.43 1.60 6.13
C VAL A 50 2.46 0.71 5.45
N VAL A 51 2.05 -0.05 4.43
CA VAL A 51 2.94 -0.95 3.69
C VAL A 51 2.86 -0.60 2.22
N GLY A 52 3.98 -0.15 1.64
CA GLY A 52 4.05 0.15 0.21
C GLY A 52 4.54 -1.07 -0.58
N VAL A 53 3.87 -1.34 -1.70
CA VAL A 53 4.20 -2.46 -2.58
C VAL A 53 4.52 -1.90 -3.98
N PRO A 54 5.79 -1.69 -4.32
CA PRO A 54 6.16 -1.20 -5.65
C PRO A 54 5.69 -2.15 -6.74
N CYS A 55 5.08 -1.60 -7.79
CA CYS A 55 4.56 -2.39 -8.90
C CYS A 55 4.74 -1.64 -10.22
N ASN A 56 5.23 -2.34 -11.25
CA ASN A 56 5.52 -1.75 -12.56
C ASN A 56 4.46 -2.07 -13.62
N GLN A 57 3.31 -2.63 -13.23
CA GLN A 57 2.29 -3.11 -14.19
C GLN A 57 1.45 -1.99 -14.81
N PHE A 58 1.44 -0.79 -14.21
CA PHE A 58 0.59 0.30 -14.67
C PHE A 58 1.44 1.29 -15.48
N MET A 59 1.48 1.07 -16.80
CA MET A 59 2.23 1.90 -17.76
C MET A 59 3.73 1.95 -17.50
N GLY A 60 4.30 0.96 -16.80
CA GLY A 60 5.72 0.93 -16.50
C GLY A 60 6.18 2.10 -15.64
N GLN A 61 5.36 2.57 -14.72
CA GLN A 61 5.64 3.76 -13.92
C GLN A 61 6.49 3.50 -12.66
N GLU A 62 6.94 2.26 -12.47
CA GLU A 62 7.91 1.89 -11.43
C GLU A 62 9.07 1.09 -12.04
N PRO A 63 9.85 1.66 -12.97
CA PRO A 63 10.88 0.91 -13.70
C PRO A 63 12.19 0.75 -12.95
N GLY A 64 12.38 1.48 -11.84
CA GLY A 64 13.65 1.51 -11.12
C GLY A 64 13.97 0.23 -10.38
N SER A 65 15.25 0.09 -10.02
CA SER A 65 15.71 -0.97 -9.13
C SER A 65 15.22 -0.74 -7.70
N ALA A 66 15.37 -1.74 -6.83
CA ALA A 66 15.03 -1.60 -5.42
C ALA A 66 15.77 -0.42 -4.78
N GLU A 67 17.06 -0.27 -5.09
CA GLU A 67 17.87 0.83 -4.57
C GLU A 67 17.39 2.19 -5.07
N GLU A 68 17.05 2.30 -6.34
CA GLU A 68 16.51 3.53 -6.93
C GLU A 68 15.16 3.90 -6.31
N ILE A 69 14.28 2.94 -6.08
CA ILE A 69 12.98 3.15 -5.44
C ILE A 69 13.17 3.64 -4.00
N ALA A 70 14.05 2.99 -3.23
CA ALA A 70 14.34 3.38 -1.86
C ALA A 70 14.87 4.81 -1.78
N THR A 71 15.81 5.16 -2.64
CA THR A 71 16.39 6.50 -2.72
C THR A 71 15.33 7.54 -3.09
N PHE A 72 14.51 7.24 -4.10
CA PHE A 72 13.43 8.14 -4.52
C PHE A 72 12.47 8.42 -3.37
N CYS A 73 11.99 7.38 -2.69
CA CYS A 73 11.03 7.52 -1.60
C CYS A 73 11.59 8.33 -0.43
N SER A 74 12.84 8.05 -0.02
CA SER A 74 13.43 8.77 1.10
C SER A 74 13.77 10.22 0.75
N THR A 75 14.32 10.46 -0.44
CA THR A 75 14.78 11.79 -0.86
C THR A 75 13.62 12.73 -1.16
N ASN A 76 12.59 12.25 -1.86
CA ASN A 76 11.50 13.11 -2.34
C ASN A 76 10.32 13.21 -1.37
N TYR A 77 10.08 12.16 -0.57
CA TYR A 77 8.88 12.10 0.29
C TYR A 77 9.16 11.75 1.74
N GLY A 78 10.42 11.47 2.09
CA GLY A 78 10.78 11.12 3.47
C GLY A 78 10.05 9.89 3.99
N VAL A 79 9.81 8.91 3.14
CA VAL A 79 9.05 7.70 3.48
C VAL A 79 9.74 6.92 4.58
N THR A 80 9.02 6.65 5.67
CA THR A 80 9.51 5.87 6.80
C THR A 80 8.81 4.52 6.96
N PHE A 81 7.69 4.30 6.26
CA PHE A 81 6.96 3.03 6.36
C PHE A 81 7.62 1.93 5.52
N PRO A 82 7.37 0.65 5.84
CA PRO A 82 7.96 -0.48 5.11
C PRO A 82 7.56 -0.49 3.63
N LEU A 83 8.55 -0.83 2.78
CA LEU A 83 8.33 -1.09 1.36
C LEU A 83 8.69 -2.55 1.10
N LEU A 84 7.86 -3.23 0.33
CA LEU A 84 8.13 -4.60 -0.11
C LEU A 84 8.94 -4.57 -1.41
N GLU A 85 9.48 -5.73 -1.81
CA GLU A 85 10.12 -5.85 -3.12
C GLU A 85 9.09 -5.62 -4.22
N LYS A 86 9.56 -5.12 -5.37
CA LYS A 86 8.71 -4.91 -6.53
C LYS A 86 8.05 -6.22 -6.94
N THR A 87 6.73 -6.19 -7.15
CA THR A 87 5.98 -7.39 -7.49
C THR A 87 4.77 -7.05 -8.36
N ASP A 88 4.14 -8.09 -8.92
CA ASP A 88 2.89 -7.96 -9.64
C ASP A 88 1.72 -8.01 -8.65
N VAL A 89 0.71 -7.20 -8.92
CA VAL A 89 -0.53 -7.15 -8.13
C VAL A 89 -1.74 -7.69 -8.90
N ASN A 90 -1.63 -7.80 -10.22
CA ASN A 90 -2.66 -8.34 -11.13
C ASN A 90 -2.08 -9.46 -11.98
N GLY A 91 -2.97 -10.30 -12.52
CA GLY A 91 -2.62 -11.37 -13.46
C GLY A 91 -2.10 -12.63 -12.77
N ASP A 92 -1.59 -13.55 -13.58
CA ASP A 92 -1.16 -14.87 -13.09
C ASP A 92 0.04 -14.80 -12.14
N GLY A 93 0.88 -13.77 -12.30
CA GLY A 93 2.05 -13.55 -11.47
C GLY A 93 1.79 -12.75 -10.21
N ARG A 94 0.52 -12.43 -9.89
CA ARG A 94 0.22 -11.58 -8.73
C ARG A 94 0.74 -12.21 -7.44
N HIS A 95 1.23 -11.35 -6.55
CA HIS A 95 1.67 -11.78 -5.24
C HIS A 95 0.49 -12.40 -4.47
N PRO A 96 0.72 -13.48 -3.68
CA PRO A 96 -0.36 -14.12 -2.91
C PRO A 96 -1.17 -13.17 -2.04
N LEU A 97 -0.55 -12.13 -1.51
CA LEU A 97 -1.25 -11.07 -0.75
C LEU A 97 -2.36 -10.45 -1.61
N TYR A 98 -2.07 -10.12 -2.85
CA TYR A 98 -3.05 -9.50 -3.75
C TYR A 98 -4.08 -10.50 -4.29
N ALA A 99 -3.76 -11.79 -4.32
CA ALA A 99 -4.75 -12.82 -4.63
C ALA A 99 -5.89 -12.79 -3.60
N GLU A 100 -5.60 -12.49 -2.36
CA GLU A 100 -6.61 -12.35 -1.31
C GLU A 100 -7.25 -10.95 -1.32
N LEU A 101 -6.45 -9.89 -1.41
CA LEU A 101 -6.97 -8.52 -1.36
C LEU A 101 -7.94 -8.21 -2.49
N THR A 102 -7.67 -8.68 -3.71
CA THR A 102 -8.53 -8.39 -4.86
C THR A 102 -9.91 -9.04 -4.80
N LYS A 103 -10.15 -9.95 -3.86
CA LYS A 103 -11.47 -10.50 -3.60
C LYS A 103 -12.37 -9.53 -2.85
N LEU A 104 -11.80 -8.51 -2.19
CA LEU A 104 -12.55 -7.53 -1.43
C LEU A 104 -13.18 -6.51 -2.38
N ALA A 105 -14.47 -6.22 -2.16
CA ALA A 105 -15.17 -5.18 -2.89
C ALA A 105 -14.89 -3.80 -2.27
N ASP A 106 -14.94 -2.76 -3.10
CA ASP A 106 -14.92 -1.38 -2.64
C ASP A 106 -16.29 -0.95 -2.07
N ALA A 107 -16.43 0.32 -1.70
CA ALA A 107 -17.67 0.85 -1.13
C ALA A 107 -18.85 0.79 -2.12
N GLU A 108 -18.58 0.68 -3.42
CA GLU A 108 -19.60 0.56 -4.46
C GLU A 108 -19.94 -0.89 -4.80
N GLY A 109 -19.31 -1.84 -4.12
CA GLY A 109 -19.56 -3.25 -4.32
C GLY A 109 -18.73 -3.90 -5.43
N GLU A 110 -17.68 -3.25 -5.92
CA GLU A 110 -16.84 -3.78 -6.99
C GLU A 110 -15.55 -4.41 -6.43
N ALA A 111 -15.34 -5.68 -6.74
CA ALA A 111 -14.10 -6.41 -6.47
C ALA A 111 -13.31 -6.56 -7.77
N GLY A 112 -12.24 -7.33 -7.73
CA GLY A 112 -11.42 -7.66 -8.90
C GLY A 112 -10.10 -6.93 -8.94
N ASP A 113 -9.51 -6.85 -10.13
CA ASP A 113 -8.15 -6.34 -10.33
C ASP A 113 -7.93 -4.92 -9.81
N ILE A 114 -6.68 -4.66 -9.42
CA ILE A 114 -6.22 -3.32 -9.08
C ILE A 114 -6.33 -2.45 -10.34
N GLN A 115 -6.92 -1.27 -10.19
CA GLN A 115 -7.23 -0.41 -11.33
C GLN A 115 -6.05 0.47 -11.76
N TRP A 116 -5.21 0.87 -10.82
CA TRP A 116 -4.06 1.73 -11.08
C TRP A 116 -3.14 1.77 -9.86
N ASN A 117 -2.03 2.53 -9.98
CA ASN A 117 -1.14 2.79 -8.83
C ASN A 117 -1.90 3.50 -7.70
N PHE A 118 -1.47 3.28 -6.47
CA PHE A 118 -2.01 3.92 -5.26
C PHE A 118 -3.44 3.50 -4.91
N GLU A 119 -3.83 2.28 -5.26
CA GLU A 119 -5.03 1.66 -4.70
C GLU A 119 -4.72 1.16 -3.28
N LYS A 120 -5.64 1.37 -2.34
CA LYS A 120 -5.40 1.12 -0.93
C LYS A 120 -6.33 0.06 -0.39
N PHE A 121 -5.77 -0.80 0.46
CA PHE A 121 -6.54 -1.80 1.20
C PHE A 121 -6.25 -1.65 2.69
N LEU A 122 -7.30 -1.57 3.50
CA LEU A 122 -7.17 -1.61 4.95
C LEU A 122 -7.38 -3.05 5.42
N VAL A 123 -6.41 -3.58 6.14
CA VAL A 123 -6.45 -4.93 6.71
C VAL A 123 -6.52 -4.77 8.23
N GLY A 124 -7.47 -5.44 8.86
CA GLY A 124 -7.62 -5.39 10.31
C GLY A 124 -6.49 -6.10 11.05
N ALA A 125 -6.39 -5.85 12.34
CA ALA A 125 -5.37 -6.48 13.19
C ALA A 125 -5.47 -8.00 13.21
N ASP A 126 -6.65 -8.55 12.90
CA ASP A 126 -6.89 -10.00 12.79
C ASP A 126 -6.45 -10.58 11.44
N GLY A 127 -5.92 -9.77 10.54
CA GLY A 127 -5.48 -10.19 9.21
C GLY A 127 -6.57 -10.19 8.14
N GLU A 128 -7.80 -9.80 8.48
CA GLU A 128 -8.89 -9.78 7.52
C GLU A 128 -8.99 -8.43 6.81
N PRO A 129 -9.09 -8.40 5.46
CA PRO A 129 -9.32 -7.16 4.73
C PRO A 129 -10.69 -6.56 5.11
N VAL A 130 -10.74 -5.26 5.40
CA VAL A 130 -11.96 -4.60 5.87
C VAL A 130 -12.42 -3.46 4.98
N ALA A 131 -11.54 -2.83 4.19
CA ALA A 131 -11.92 -1.73 3.32
C ALA A 131 -10.97 -1.63 2.13
N ARG A 132 -11.50 -1.14 1.00
CA ARG A 132 -10.74 -0.92 -0.23
C ARG A 132 -11.06 0.48 -0.76
N PHE A 133 -10.00 1.24 -1.06
CA PHE A 133 -10.10 2.59 -1.59
C PHE A 133 -9.41 2.67 -2.94
N ARG A 134 -10.12 3.17 -3.94
CA ARG A 134 -9.61 3.24 -5.30
C ARG A 134 -8.47 4.28 -5.42
N PRO A 135 -7.66 4.22 -6.49
CA PRO A 135 -6.42 5.00 -6.60
C PRO A 135 -6.58 6.50 -6.35
N ARG A 136 -7.63 7.12 -6.86
CA ARG A 136 -7.82 8.57 -6.76
C ARG A 136 -8.29 9.05 -5.39
N THR A 137 -8.73 8.14 -4.52
CA THR A 137 -9.08 8.50 -3.15
C THR A 137 -7.81 8.87 -2.40
N GLU A 138 -7.71 10.09 -1.92
CA GLU A 138 -6.53 10.54 -1.19
C GLU A 138 -6.35 9.76 0.10
N PRO A 139 -5.10 9.46 0.52
CA PRO A 139 -4.87 8.72 1.76
C PRO A 139 -5.47 9.38 3.00
N THR A 140 -5.51 10.71 3.01
CA THR A 140 -6.04 11.48 4.14
C THR A 140 -7.52 11.86 3.97
N ALA A 141 -8.21 11.29 2.99
CA ALA A 141 -9.64 11.52 2.80
C ALA A 141 -10.43 11.07 4.03
N PRO A 142 -11.57 11.75 4.34
CA PRO A 142 -12.34 11.43 5.55
C PRO A 142 -12.76 9.96 5.65
N GLU A 143 -13.15 9.34 4.54
CA GLU A 143 -13.54 7.92 4.54
C GLU A 143 -12.38 6.99 4.87
N VAL A 144 -11.16 7.32 4.45
CA VAL A 144 -9.97 6.53 4.77
C VAL A 144 -9.63 6.68 6.24
N VAL A 145 -9.60 7.91 6.73
CA VAL A 145 -9.30 8.21 8.14
C VAL A 145 -10.31 7.55 9.07
N ALA A 146 -11.60 7.64 8.74
CA ALA A 146 -12.65 7.02 9.54
C ALA A 146 -12.49 5.50 9.61
N ALA A 147 -12.17 4.85 8.49
CA ALA A 147 -11.96 3.41 8.46
C ALA A 147 -10.75 3.00 9.28
N ILE A 148 -9.65 3.75 9.19
CA ILE A 148 -8.44 3.49 10.00
C ILE A 148 -8.76 3.61 11.50
N GLU A 149 -9.42 4.67 11.90
CA GLU A 149 -9.74 4.87 13.32
C GLU A 149 -10.68 3.80 13.85
N ALA A 150 -11.60 3.32 13.03
CA ALA A 150 -12.49 2.21 13.41
C ALA A 150 -11.74 0.88 13.56
N ALA A 151 -10.61 0.71 12.89
CA ALA A 151 -9.82 -0.53 12.92
C ALA A 151 -8.76 -0.55 14.04
N LEU A 152 -8.49 0.59 14.66
CA LEU A 152 -7.49 0.71 15.73
C LEU A 152 -7.94 0.15 17.05
#